data_26172e6e91a9d73ffbf340258427a575
#
_entry.id   26172e6e91a9d73ffbf340258427a575
#
_cell.length_a   1.000
_cell.length_b   1.000
_cell.length_c   1.000
_cell.angle_alpha   90.00
_cell.angle_beta   90.00
_cell.angle_gamma   90.00
#
_symmetry.space_group_name_H-M   'P 1'
#
loop_
_entity.id
_entity.type
_entity.pdbx_description
1 polymer ?
#
loop_
_entity_poly.entity_id
_entity_poly.type
_entity_poly.pdbx_seq_one_letter_code
_entity_poly.pdbx_strand_id
1 'polypeptide(L)'
;KYLENTLSLESVSCKDWLTNKVDRCVTGRVALQQTVGEIQLPLNNLGIMAFDFSSNKGIATTVGFSPIVSLADEKIGAKYSILKALTNIIWAPIQNGLSNISLSANWMWPANNPGENTRLYNAVKSVSDFAIELGVNIPTGKDSLSMTQKYSNGLKVLSPGTVIISAVSEVSDINNVIKPNLLYDEKLELIYVNFCEDLNLTGSAFFQSLSSIGNNVIETKSPNEIKNIFKTIQDLIISKNLFAGHDVSSGGLITSLLEMNFPNVENGLKINLDGFKEDDLLKILFNESPGIIFQTNKNGKKKLINNNIDFISLGNTIKDRKLNIEFKNKSLNLDIDHFRDSWYHNSYLMDSEQTINNKSLERFNNYKNQPLKFKFPSNFNGSLPIMNFKKEVKAAVIREKGINSEREMAYMLNLSGFKVKDVHMTDLVSGRETLKDINMLVFPGGFSNSDVLGSAKGWAGAFKFNEKAKKTIQNFYKKENTLSLGVCNGCQLMMELDLLYPNQIENHPKM
;
A
#
# COMPACT_ATOMS: atom_id res chain seq x y z
N LYS A 1 -17.67 -24.71 1.93
CA LYS A 1 -18.26 -24.37 0.63
C LYS A 1 -18.53 -22.87 0.48
N TYR A 2 -19.39 -22.22 1.29
CA TYR A 2 -19.69 -20.78 1.14
C TYR A 2 -18.44 -19.91 1.31
N LEU A 3 -17.64 -20.18 2.34
CA LEU A 3 -16.40 -19.45 2.59
C LEU A 3 -15.39 -19.65 1.47
N GLU A 4 -15.17 -20.86 0.99
CA GLU A 4 -14.29 -21.15 -0.13
C GLU A 4 -14.73 -20.41 -1.41
N ASN A 5 -16.04 -20.46 -1.73
CA ASN A 5 -16.56 -19.72 -2.89
C ASN A 5 -16.31 -18.20 -2.76
N THR A 6 -16.49 -17.65 -1.56
CA THR A 6 -16.25 -16.22 -1.30
C THR A 6 -14.76 -15.88 -1.42
N LEU A 7 -13.88 -16.68 -0.82
CA LEU A 7 -12.41 -16.49 -0.89
C LEU A 7 -11.86 -16.64 -2.31
N SER A 8 -12.55 -17.40 -3.18
CA SER A 8 -12.18 -17.60 -4.59
C SER A 8 -12.64 -16.49 -5.51
N LEU A 9 -13.41 -15.50 -5.05
CA LEU A 9 -13.75 -14.34 -5.86
C LEU A 9 -12.52 -13.44 -6.09
N GLU A 10 -12.39 -12.91 -7.30
CA GLU A 10 -11.29 -12.02 -7.64
C GLU A 10 -11.21 -10.82 -6.69
N SER A 11 -12.36 -10.24 -6.29
CA SER A 11 -12.43 -9.11 -5.36
C SER A 11 -11.93 -9.42 -3.95
N VAL A 12 -11.89 -10.69 -3.53
CA VAL A 12 -11.51 -11.16 -2.19
C VAL A 12 -10.13 -11.79 -2.17
N SER A 13 -9.82 -12.61 -3.19
CA SER A 13 -8.60 -13.43 -3.23
C SER A 13 -7.30 -12.62 -3.23
N CYS A 14 -6.21 -13.27 -2.87
CA CYS A 14 -4.87 -12.71 -2.80
C CYS A 14 -4.42 -12.04 -4.11
N LYS A 15 -3.77 -10.89 -4.00
CA LYS A 15 -3.19 -10.13 -5.13
C LYS A 15 -1.66 -10.30 -5.23
N ASP A 16 -1.10 -11.38 -4.69
CA ASP A 16 0.35 -11.62 -4.72
C ASP A 16 0.92 -11.65 -6.15
N TRP A 17 0.18 -12.21 -7.11
CA TRP A 17 0.54 -12.24 -8.52
C TRP A 17 0.85 -10.87 -9.12
N LEU A 18 0.28 -9.82 -8.55
CA LEU A 18 0.50 -8.42 -8.94
C LEU A 18 1.55 -7.76 -8.04
N THR A 19 1.40 -7.89 -6.72
CA THR A 19 2.20 -7.16 -5.72
C THR A 19 3.66 -7.58 -5.71
N ASN A 20 3.97 -8.86 -5.86
CA ASN A 20 5.34 -9.38 -5.78
C ASN A 20 6.11 -9.37 -7.10
N LYS A 21 5.53 -8.81 -8.17
CA LYS A 21 6.19 -8.60 -9.47
C LYS A 21 6.64 -7.16 -9.73
N VAL A 22 6.46 -6.28 -8.76
CA VAL A 22 6.81 -4.86 -8.84
C VAL A 22 7.78 -4.48 -7.74
N ASP A 23 8.49 -3.36 -7.94
CA ASP A 23 9.36 -2.79 -6.92
C ASP A 23 8.53 -2.26 -5.75
N ARG A 24 8.84 -2.73 -4.55
CA ARG A 24 8.10 -2.39 -3.32
C ARG A 24 8.78 -1.34 -2.46
N CYS A 25 10.04 -1.03 -2.74
CA CYS A 25 10.87 -0.14 -1.93
C CYS A 25 11.50 0.99 -2.75
N VAL A 26 10.79 1.47 -3.77
CA VAL A 26 11.25 2.58 -4.62
C VAL A 26 11.49 3.83 -3.78
N THR A 27 12.57 4.56 -4.07
CA THR A 27 13.05 5.75 -3.36
C THR A 27 13.73 5.51 -2.00
N GLY A 28 13.66 4.30 -1.43
CA GLY A 28 14.20 4.02 -0.10
C GLY A 28 13.45 4.69 1.06
N ARG A 29 12.32 5.36 0.79
CA ARG A 29 11.51 6.06 1.80
C ARG A 29 10.17 5.38 2.09
N VAL A 30 9.93 4.20 1.55
CA VAL A 30 8.72 3.43 1.84
C VAL A 30 8.78 2.96 3.30
N ALA A 31 7.94 3.54 4.15
CA ALA A 31 7.84 3.20 5.57
C ALA A 31 6.88 2.03 5.82
N LEU A 32 5.82 1.92 5.01
CA LEU A 32 4.91 0.78 5.02
C LEU A 32 4.53 0.42 3.58
N GLN A 33 4.86 -0.81 3.18
CA GLN A 33 4.54 -1.37 1.88
C GLN A 33 3.29 -2.26 1.95
N GLN A 34 2.89 -2.87 0.83
CA GLN A 34 1.68 -3.69 0.73
C GLN A 34 1.75 -4.96 1.58
N THR A 35 2.93 -5.54 1.76
CA THR A 35 3.09 -6.85 2.40
C THR A 35 3.33 -6.75 3.90
N VAL A 36 2.86 -7.77 4.64
CA VAL A 36 2.94 -7.83 6.09
C VAL A 36 3.19 -9.25 6.59
N GLY A 37 3.68 -9.36 7.83
CA GLY A 37 3.90 -10.60 8.57
C GLY A 37 5.07 -11.44 8.05
N GLU A 38 5.22 -12.64 8.60
CA GLU A 38 6.33 -13.55 8.28
C GLU A 38 6.28 -14.03 6.83
N ILE A 39 5.08 -14.30 6.30
CA ILE A 39 4.87 -14.79 4.93
C ILE A 39 4.95 -13.66 3.90
N GLN A 40 4.90 -12.41 4.30
CA GLN A 40 4.90 -11.25 3.40
C GLN A 40 3.71 -11.23 2.43
N LEU A 41 2.50 -11.40 2.97
CA LEU A 41 1.26 -11.33 2.20
C LEU A 41 0.77 -9.88 2.01
N PRO A 42 0.14 -9.56 0.87
CA PRO A 42 -0.28 -8.19 0.53
C PRO A 42 -1.59 -7.79 1.26
N LEU A 43 -1.51 -7.57 2.56
CA LEU A 43 -2.66 -7.37 3.46
C LEU A 43 -2.61 -6.05 4.27
N ASN A 44 -1.61 -5.18 4.04
CA ASN A 44 -1.63 -3.87 4.69
C ASN A 44 -2.76 -2.99 4.16
N ASN A 45 -3.44 -2.29 5.06
CA ASN A 45 -4.60 -1.45 4.75
C ASN A 45 -4.23 -0.15 4.03
N LEU A 46 -2.97 0.31 4.19
CA LEU A 46 -2.51 1.61 3.71
C LEU A 46 -1.05 1.53 3.26
N GLY A 47 -0.64 2.46 2.41
CA GLY A 47 0.75 2.73 2.08
C GLY A 47 1.27 3.96 2.80
N ILE A 48 2.54 3.93 3.27
CA ILE A 48 3.18 5.07 3.91
C ILE A 48 4.55 5.34 3.30
N MET A 49 4.77 6.59 2.93
CA MET A 49 6.07 7.13 2.53
C MET A 49 6.58 8.09 3.59
N ALA A 50 7.84 7.94 4.01
CA ALA A 50 8.52 8.93 4.83
C ALA A 50 8.77 10.22 4.02
N PHE A 51 8.70 11.39 4.65
CA PHE A 51 9.00 12.66 3.98
C PHE A 51 10.48 12.79 3.64
N ASP A 52 11.31 12.30 4.53
CA ASP A 52 12.79 12.33 4.39
C ASP A 52 13.42 11.11 5.07
N PHE A 53 14.76 11.07 5.10
CA PHE A 53 15.51 9.97 5.69
C PHE A 53 15.83 10.13 7.18
N SER A 54 15.44 11.21 7.80
CA SER A 54 15.85 11.57 9.18
C SER A 54 14.69 11.80 10.13
N SER A 55 13.53 12.22 9.65
CA SER A 55 12.34 12.43 10.46
C SER A 55 11.45 11.18 10.53
N ASN A 56 10.62 11.13 11.58
CA ASN A 56 9.59 10.10 11.71
C ASN A 56 8.27 10.49 11.06
N LYS A 57 8.23 11.58 10.29
CA LYS A 57 7.03 12.03 9.62
C LYS A 57 6.88 11.42 8.22
N GLY A 58 5.65 11.29 7.78
CA GLY A 58 5.35 10.74 6.47
C GLY A 58 3.99 11.12 5.95
N ILE A 59 3.61 10.48 4.86
CA ILE A 59 2.31 10.60 4.23
C ILE A 59 1.68 9.22 4.08
N ALA A 60 0.44 9.08 4.52
CA ALA A 60 -0.38 7.88 4.32
C ALA A 60 -1.31 8.06 3.13
N THR A 61 -1.52 6.97 2.38
CA THR A 61 -2.46 6.92 1.26
C THR A 61 -3.30 5.65 1.32
N THR A 62 -4.59 5.78 1.00
CA THR A 62 -5.53 4.65 0.93
C THR A 62 -6.55 4.85 -0.17
N VAL A 63 -7.31 3.79 -0.46
CA VAL A 63 -8.41 3.81 -1.44
C VAL A 63 -9.64 3.16 -0.83
N GLY A 64 -10.81 3.70 -1.11
CA GLY A 64 -12.10 3.12 -0.77
C GLY A 64 -13.06 3.14 -1.96
N PHE A 65 -13.84 2.09 -2.16
CA PHE A 65 -14.82 1.98 -3.23
C PHE A 65 -15.90 0.94 -2.88
N SER A 66 -17.11 1.10 -3.44
CA SER A 66 -18.23 0.20 -3.15
C SER A 66 -19.18 0.06 -4.37
N PRO A 67 -18.71 -0.50 -5.49
CA PRO A 67 -19.45 -0.53 -6.74
C PRO A 67 -20.74 -1.36 -6.67
N ILE A 68 -20.70 -2.50 -6.00
CA ILE A 68 -21.83 -3.43 -5.99
C ILE A 68 -22.96 -2.93 -5.07
N VAL A 69 -22.61 -2.34 -3.91
CA VAL A 69 -23.60 -1.65 -3.06
C VAL A 69 -24.22 -0.49 -3.82
N SER A 70 -23.44 0.26 -4.62
CA SER A 70 -23.93 1.36 -5.46
C SER A 70 -24.93 0.91 -6.54
N LEU A 71 -24.93 -0.36 -6.97
CA LEU A 71 -25.97 -0.89 -7.85
C LEU A 71 -27.33 -0.96 -7.16
N ALA A 72 -27.35 -1.31 -5.87
CA ALA A 72 -28.57 -1.41 -5.07
C ALA A 72 -29.03 -0.02 -4.55
N ASP A 73 -28.07 0.80 -4.07
CA ASP A 73 -28.31 2.18 -3.62
C ASP A 73 -27.07 3.03 -3.87
N GLU A 74 -27.15 3.94 -4.84
CA GLU A 74 -26.04 4.79 -5.23
C GLU A 74 -25.62 5.79 -4.15
N LYS A 75 -26.54 6.22 -3.28
CA LYS A 75 -26.28 7.19 -2.21
C LYS A 75 -25.46 6.56 -1.10
N ILE A 76 -25.90 5.39 -0.64
CA ILE A 76 -25.25 4.66 0.45
C ILE A 76 -23.93 4.06 -0.04
N GLY A 77 -23.89 3.47 -1.25
CA GLY A 77 -22.65 2.96 -1.83
C GLY A 77 -21.57 4.04 -1.98
N ALA A 78 -21.96 5.26 -2.29
CA ALA A 78 -21.06 6.39 -2.36
C ALA A 78 -20.52 6.81 -0.96
N LYS A 79 -21.36 6.81 0.09
CA LYS A 79 -20.92 7.00 1.49
C LYS A 79 -19.96 5.88 1.95
N TYR A 80 -20.28 4.62 1.58
CA TYR A 80 -19.43 3.47 1.89
C TYR A 80 -18.04 3.61 1.26
N SER A 81 -17.93 4.20 0.06
CA SER A 81 -16.64 4.48 -0.56
C SER A 81 -15.77 5.42 0.29
N ILE A 82 -16.37 6.46 0.89
CA ILE A 82 -15.66 7.33 1.86
C ILE A 82 -15.28 6.53 3.10
N LEU A 83 -16.22 5.80 3.70
CA LEU A 83 -15.95 5.05 4.93
C LEU A 83 -14.85 4.01 4.74
N LYS A 84 -14.83 3.27 3.62
CA LYS A 84 -13.77 2.30 3.32
C LYS A 84 -12.40 2.97 3.19
N ALA A 85 -12.31 4.17 2.61
CA ALA A 85 -11.07 4.92 2.60
C ALA A 85 -10.65 5.35 4.03
N LEU A 86 -11.61 5.75 4.87
CA LEU A 86 -11.36 6.15 6.25
C LEU A 86 -10.99 4.96 7.16
N THR A 87 -11.66 3.80 7.03
CA THR A 87 -11.33 2.59 7.80
C THR A 87 -9.98 1.99 7.42
N ASN A 88 -9.47 2.32 6.24
CA ASN A 88 -8.13 1.94 5.80
C ASN A 88 -7.06 2.93 6.29
N ILE A 89 -7.31 4.24 6.30
CA ILE A 89 -6.30 5.23 6.72
C ILE A 89 -6.20 5.37 8.24
N ILE A 90 -7.21 4.95 9.00
CA ILE A 90 -7.33 5.10 10.45
C ILE A 90 -6.15 4.50 11.24
N TRP A 91 -5.42 3.55 10.65
CA TRP A 91 -4.33 2.80 11.28
C TRP A 91 -3.01 3.57 11.36
N ALA A 92 -2.90 4.73 10.73
CA ALA A 92 -1.77 5.64 10.89
C ALA A 92 -2.08 6.69 11.96
N PRO A 93 -1.09 7.16 12.74
CA PRO A 93 -1.25 8.30 13.65
C PRO A 93 -1.37 9.59 12.83
N ILE A 94 -2.61 9.98 12.53
CA ILE A 94 -2.94 11.14 11.70
C ILE A 94 -2.89 12.40 12.54
N GLN A 95 -2.08 13.35 12.10
CA GLN A 95 -2.00 14.65 12.76
C GLN A 95 -3.34 15.39 12.64
N ASN A 96 -3.88 15.90 13.75
CA ASN A 96 -5.17 16.61 13.83
C ASN A 96 -6.41 15.78 13.42
N GLY A 97 -6.30 14.45 13.27
CA GLY A 97 -7.44 13.56 13.02
C GLY A 97 -8.12 13.76 11.66
N LEU A 98 -9.44 13.57 11.61
CA LEU A 98 -10.22 13.59 10.35
C LEU A 98 -10.08 14.89 9.56
N SER A 99 -9.99 16.04 10.21
CA SER A 99 -9.89 17.34 9.53
C SER A 99 -8.61 17.52 8.69
N ASN A 100 -7.61 16.67 8.91
CA ASN A 100 -6.36 16.68 8.16
C ASN A 100 -6.33 15.64 7.00
N ILE A 101 -7.42 14.91 6.80
CA ILE A 101 -7.55 13.99 5.68
C ILE A 101 -8.10 14.75 4.47
N SER A 102 -7.39 14.64 3.36
CA SER A 102 -7.80 15.16 2.06
C SER A 102 -8.21 13.99 1.15
N LEU A 103 -9.33 14.14 0.47
CA LEU A 103 -9.88 13.13 -0.41
C LEU A 103 -9.79 13.54 -1.88
N SER A 104 -9.64 12.56 -2.76
CA SER A 104 -9.84 12.71 -4.20
C SER A 104 -10.95 11.78 -4.66
N ALA A 105 -11.94 12.29 -5.38
CA ALA A 105 -13.09 11.51 -5.83
C ALA A 105 -13.00 11.24 -7.34
N ASN A 106 -12.81 9.98 -7.71
CA ASN A 106 -12.82 9.52 -9.10
C ASN A 106 -14.17 8.88 -9.42
N TRP A 107 -14.94 9.54 -10.30
CA TRP A 107 -16.26 9.08 -10.73
C TRP A 107 -16.13 8.24 -11.99
N MET A 108 -16.65 7.02 -11.95
CA MET A 108 -16.68 6.08 -13.08
C MET A 108 -18.12 5.67 -13.29
N TRP A 109 -18.78 6.28 -14.31
CA TRP A 109 -20.23 6.20 -14.44
C TRP A 109 -20.68 6.02 -15.90
N PRO A 110 -21.66 5.15 -16.20
CA PRO A 110 -22.23 5.03 -17.54
C PRO A 110 -23.35 6.08 -17.78
N ALA A 111 -23.05 7.37 -17.52
CA ALA A 111 -24.02 8.45 -17.40
C ALA A 111 -24.91 8.68 -18.63
N ASN A 112 -24.44 8.31 -19.83
CA ASN A 112 -25.18 8.45 -21.08
C ASN A 112 -26.33 7.41 -21.27
N ASN A 113 -26.61 6.62 -20.22
CA ASN A 113 -27.68 5.62 -20.27
C ASN A 113 -28.91 6.10 -19.47
N PRO A 114 -30.13 5.67 -19.81
CA PRO A 114 -31.36 6.10 -19.14
C PRO A 114 -31.31 5.88 -17.63
N GLY A 115 -31.63 6.92 -16.86
CA GLY A 115 -31.63 6.89 -15.39
C GLY A 115 -30.27 7.14 -14.72
N GLU A 116 -29.15 6.90 -15.39
CA GLU A 116 -27.81 6.95 -14.80
C GLU A 116 -27.35 8.38 -14.43
N ASN A 117 -27.81 9.42 -15.15
CA ASN A 117 -27.55 10.81 -14.78
C ASN A 117 -28.17 11.19 -13.42
N THR A 118 -29.38 10.70 -13.13
CA THR A 118 -30.06 10.94 -11.85
C THR A 118 -29.35 10.22 -10.73
N ARG A 119 -28.95 8.97 -10.97
CA ARG A 119 -28.17 8.19 -9.99
C ARG A 119 -26.82 8.85 -9.70
N LEU A 120 -26.10 9.32 -10.72
CA LEU A 120 -24.85 10.06 -10.56
C LEU A 120 -25.06 11.33 -9.70
N TYR A 121 -26.09 12.13 -10.01
CA TYR A 121 -26.40 13.32 -9.21
C TYR A 121 -26.68 12.98 -7.74
N ASN A 122 -27.46 11.94 -7.47
CA ASN A 122 -27.75 11.48 -6.12
C ASN A 122 -26.48 11.04 -5.37
N ALA A 123 -25.61 10.28 -6.03
CA ALA A 123 -24.35 9.83 -5.47
C ALA A 123 -23.41 11.01 -5.14
N VAL A 124 -23.26 11.97 -6.08
CA VAL A 124 -22.44 13.18 -5.88
C VAL A 124 -22.97 14.01 -4.72
N LYS A 125 -24.30 14.24 -4.67
CA LYS A 125 -24.91 14.96 -3.56
C LYS A 125 -24.67 14.27 -2.22
N SER A 126 -24.84 12.95 -2.16
CA SER A 126 -24.63 12.15 -0.95
C SER A 126 -23.19 12.22 -0.46
N VAL A 127 -22.21 12.11 -1.36
CA VAL A 127 -20.78 12.26 -1.03
C VAL A 127 -20.47 13.67 -0.50
N SER A 128 -20.99 14.70 -1.17
CA SER A 128 -20.77 16.09 -0.77
C SER A 128 -21.32 16.38 0.62
N ASP A 129 -22.58 16.05 0.85
CA ASP A 129 -23.25 16.28 2.13
C ASP A 129 -22.50 15.53 3.26
N PHE A 130 -22.19 14.27 3.03
CA PHE A 130 -21.50 13.43 4.01
C PHE A 130 -20.07 13.91 4.32
N ALA A 131 -19.30 14.33 3.30
CA ALA A 131 -17.96 14.89 3.48
C ALA A 131 -18.00 16.21 4.27
N ILE A 132 -18.96 17.09 4.00
CA ILE A 132 -19.17 18.33 4.75
C ILE A 132 -19.47 18.03 6.22
N GLU A 133 -20.40 17.10 6.49
CA GLU A 133 -20.77 16.71 7.83
C GLU A 133 -19.62 16.03 8.58
N LEU A 134 -18.80 15.22 7.92
CA LEU A 134 -17.57 14.65 8.50
C LEU A 134 -16.47 15.67 8.72
N GLY A 135 -16.49 16.81 8.01
CA GLY A 135 -15.44 17.82 8.06
C GLY A 135 -14.16 17.41 7.31
N VAL A 136 -14.32 16.58 6.26
CA VAL A 136 -13.24 16.20 5.34
C VAL A 136 -13.38 16.93 4.02
N ASN A 137 -12.27 17.29 3.35
CA ASN A 137 -12.33 18.01 2.09
C ASN A 137 -12.15 17.08 0.88
N ILE A 138 -12.73 17.46 -0.25
CA ILE A 138 -12.55 16.82 -1.55
C ILE A 138 -12.08 17.89 -2.54
N PRO A 139 -10.80 18.29 -2.52
CA PRO A 139 -10.29 19.40 -3.35
C PRO A 139 -10.11 19.03 -4.80
N THR A 140 -10.09 17.75 -5.13
CA THR A 140 -9.81 17.27 -6.48
C THR A 140 -10.57 15.99 -6.78
N GLY A 141 -10.66 15.69 -8.04
CA GLY A 141 -11.29 14.47 -8.54
C GLY A 141 -11.16 14.38 -10.05
N LYS A 142 -11.76 13.34 -10.61
CA LYS A 142 -11.78 13.06 -12.04
C LYS A 142 -13.05 12.29 -12.37
N ASP A 143 -13.62 12.52 -13.53
CA ASP A 143 -14.79 11.80 -14.00
C ASP A 143 -14.53 11.03 -15.30
N SER A 144 -15.16 9.87 -15.42
CA SER A 144 -15.25 9.05 -16.62
C SER A 144 -16.71 8.65 -16.79
N LEU A 145 -17.46 9.42 -17.62
CA LEU A 145 -18.93 9.33 -17.66
C LEU A 145 -19.46 8.47 -18.81
N SER A 146 -18.58 7.87 -19.61
CA SER A 146 -18.95 7.00 -20.73
C SER A 146 -18.59 5.52 -20.50
N MET A 147 -18.66 5.05 -19.25
CA MET A 147 -18.24 3.71 -18.84
C MET A 147 -19.18 2.62 -19.36
N THR A 148 -19.17 2.42 -20.67
CA THR A 148 -20.00 1.46 -21.38
C THR A 148 -19.16 0.73 -22.43
N GLN A 149 -19.08 -0.59 -22.32
CA GLN A 149 -18.46 -1.44 -23.33
C GLN A 149 -19.50 -1.88 -24.36
N LYS A 150 -19.20 -1.68 -25.64
CA LYS A 150 -20.02 -2.15 -26.77
C LYS A 150 -19.24 -3.23 -27.51
N TYR A 151 -19.89 -4.35 -27.75
CA TYR A 151 -19.34 -5.48 -28.49
C TYR A 151 -19.87 -5.52 -29.93
N SER A 152 -19.14 -6.15 -30.84
CA SER A 152 -19.50 -6.26 -32.26
C SER A 152 -20.82 -7.00 -32.51
N ASN A 153 -21.23 -7.88 -31.59
CA ASN A 153 -22.52 -8.62 -31.66
C ASN A 153 -23.73 -7.79 -31.16
N GLY A 154 -23.53 -6.49 -30.88
CA GLY A 154 -24.59 -5.60 -30.38
C GLY A 154 -24.78 -5.63 -28.85
N LEU A 155 -24.08 -6.52 -28.15
CA LEU A 155 -24.10 -6.57 -26.69
C LEU A 155 -23.51 -5.26 -26.11
N LYS A 156 -24.19 -4.73 -25.11
CA LYS A 156 -23.80 -3.53 -24.38
C LYS A 156 -23.69 -3.86 -22.89
N VAL A 157 -22.51 -3.67 -22.32
CA VAL A 157 -22.26 -3.89 -20.90
C VAL A 157 -21.96 -2.54 -20.23
N LEU A 158 -22.73 -2.21 -19.20
CA LEU A 158 -22.54 -1.01 -18.38
C LEU A 158 -21.66 -1.35 -17.20
N SER A 159 -20.69 -0.50 -16.88
CA SER A 159 -20.01 -0.63 -15.60
C SER A 159 -20.95 -0.25 -14.44
N PRO A 160 -20.76 -0.79 -13.24
CA PRO A 160 -21.41 -0.24 -12.05
C PRO A 160 -21.04 1.23 -11.89
N GLY A 161 -22.06 2.08 -11.70
CA GLY A 161 -21.80 3.48 -11.32
C GLY A 161 -21.10 3.49 -9.96
N THR A 162 -19.91 4.05 -9.90
CA THR A 162 -19.12 4.07 -8.64
C THR A 162 -18.30 5.34 -8.49
N VAL A 163 -17.98 5.68 -7.25
CA VAL A 163 -16.93 6.61 -6.90
C VAL A 163 -15.78 5.87 -6.23
N ILE A 164 -14.55 6.12 -6.68
CA ILE A 164 -13.34 5.66 -6.03
C ILE A 164 -12.77 6.84 -5.26
N ILE A 165 -12.69 6.69 -3.95
CA ILE A 165 -12.16 7.71 -3.02
C ILE A 165 -10.73 7.34 -2.68
N SER A 166 -9.79 8.21 -3.04
CA SER A 166 -8.43 8.14 -2.51
C SER A 166 -8.31 9.10 -1.33
N ALA A 167 -7.79 8.61 -0.20
CA ALA A 167 -7.53 9.43 0.97
C ALA A 167 -6.04 9.62 1.18
N VAL A 168 -5.64 10.81 1.59
CA VAL A 168 -4.27 11.17 1.89
C VAL A 168 -4.21 11.99 3.18
N SER A 169 -3.19 11.74 4.01
CA SER A 169 -2.95 12.53 5.22
C SER A 169 -1.49 12.51 5.65
N GLU A 170 -1.06 13.55 6.35
CA GLU A 170 0.21 13.57 7.06
C GLU A 170 0.17 12.61 8.26
N VAL A 171 1.26 11.85 8.42
CA VAL A 171 1.50 10.91 9.51
C VAL A 171 2.53 11.52 10.47
N SER A 172 2.18 11.62 11.74
CA SER A 172 3.04 12.23 12.75
C SER A 172 4.21 11.34 13.18
N ASP A 173 4.05 10.00 13.11
CA ASP A 173 5.08 9.02 13.46
C ASP A 173 4.91 7.74 12.65
N ILE A 174 5.76 7.53 11.65
CA ILE A 174 5.76 6.35 10.78
C ILE A 174 6.12 5.04 11.50
N ASN A 175 6.69 5.11 12.71
CA ASN A 175 7.01 3.94 13.53
C ASN A 175 5.82 3.46 14.38
N ASN A 176 4.78 4.27 14.51
CA ASN A 176 3.59 3.96 15.31
C ASN A 176 2.36 3.63 14.44
N VAL A 177 2.59 2.92 13.33
CA VAL A 177 1.53 2.48 12.40
C VAL A 177 1.05 1.09 12.76
N ILE A 178 -0.25 0.91 12.78
CA ILE A 178 -0.88 -0.38 13.11
C ILE A 178 -0.96 -1.25 11.86
N LYS A 179 -0.55 -2.51 12.00
CA LYS A 179 -0.56 -3.53 10.93
C LYS A 179 -1.67 -4.55 11.18
N PRO A 180 -2.16 -5.24 10.15
CA PRO A 180 -3.26 -6.20 10.32
C PRO A 180 -2.89 -7.51 11.01
N ASN A 181 -1.63 -7.95 10.94
CA ASN A 181 -1.22 -9.25 11.49
C ASN A 181 -1.33 -9.29 13.02
N LEU A 182 -2.06 -10.29 13.53
CA LEU A 182 -2.29 -10.48 14.95
C LEU A 182 -1.01 -10.74 15.74
N LEU A 183 -0.95 -10.22 16.96
CA LEU A 183 0.08 -10.56 17.93
C LEU A 183 -0.45 -11.62 18.89
N TYR A 184 0.35 -12.63 19.17
CA TYR A 184 0.00 -13.62 20.19
C TYR A 184 0.33 -13.06 21.58
N ASP A 185 -0.72 -12.65 22.30
CA ASP A 185 -0.65 -12.26 23.72
C ASP A 185 -2.04 -12.47 24.35
N GLU A 186 -2.13 -13.27 25.38
CA GLU A 186 -3.37 -13.59 26.09
C GLU A 186 -4.02 -12.39 26.79
N LYS A 187 -3.26 -11.28 26.94
CA LYS A 187 -3.75 -10.02 27.51
C LYS A 187 -4.43 -9.10 26.50
N LEU A 188 -4.31 -9.43 25.21
CA LEU A 188 -4.90 -8.67 24.12
C LEU A 188 -6.23 -9.27 23.70
N GLU A 189 -7.24 -8.45 23.62
CA GLU A 189 -8.58 -8.82 23.19
C GLU A 189 -8.86 -8.26 21.80
N LEU A 190 -9.56 -9.03 20.97
CA LEU A 190 -9.99 -8.64 19.65
C LEU A 190 -11.36 -7.96 19.74
N ILE A 191 -11.48 -6.79 19.18
CA ILE A 191 -12.65 -5.91 19.22
C ILE A 191 -13.14 -5.65 17.81
N TYR A 192 -14.47 -5.67 17.62
CA TYR A 192 -15.15 -5.23 16.39
C TYR A 192 -15.93 -3.94 16.66
N VAL A 193 -15.83 -2.99 15.74
CA VAL A 193 -16.63 -1.74 15.72
C VAL A 193 -17.25 -1.56 14.35
N ASN A 194 -18.59 -1.40 14.31
CA ASN A 194 -19.36 -1.15 13.10
C ASN A 194 -19.51 0.36 12.87
N PHE A 195 -19.38 0.81 11.62
CA PHE A 195 -19.61 2.20 11.17
C PHE A 195 -21.01 2.37 10.55
N CYS A 196 -21.83 1.32 10.55
CA CYS A 196 -23.19 1.31 10.07
C CYS A 196 -24.19 1.00 11.19
N GLU A 197 -25.46 1.27 10.95
CA GLU A 197 -26.53 1.05 11.92
C GLU A 197 -26.77 -0.45 12.20
N ASP A 198 -26.54 -1.31 11.20
CA ASP A 198 -26.72 -2.76 11.28
C ASP A 198 -25.73 -3.49 10.35
N LEU A 199 -25.82 -4.81 10.29
CA LEU A 199 -25.04 -5.67 9.42
C LEU A 199 -25.62 -5.73 8.01
N ASN A 200 -24.77 -5.67 6.98
CA ASN A 200 -25.18 -5.62 5.57
C ASN A 200 -24.62 -6.78 4.75
N LEU A 201 -25.49 -7.49 4.04
CA LEU A 201 -25.11 -8.49 3.03
C LEU A 201 -25.33 -8.00 1.58
N THR A 202 -26.11 -6.92 1.38
CA THR A 202 -26.38 -6.40 0.05
C THR A 202 -25.08 -5.88 -0.59
N GLY A 203 -24.79 -6.34 -1.79
CA GLY A 203 -23.57 -6.02 -2.51
C GLY A 203 -22.32 -6.73 -2.00
N SER A 204 -22.45 -7.68 -1.05
CA SER A 204 -21.33 -8.45 -0.51
C SER A 204 -20.78 -9.47 -1.51
N ALA A 205 -19.51 -9.82 -1.34
CA ALA A 205 -18.87 -10.91 -2.06
C ALA A 205 -19.59 -12.25 -1.83
N PHE A 206 -20.14 -12.45 -0.64
CA PHE A 206 -20.97 -13.62 -0.35
C PHE A 206 -22.18 -13.70 -1.30
N PHE A 207 -22.95 -12.62 -1.46
CA PHE A 207 -24.07 -12.60 -2.38
C PHE A 207 -23.64 -12.72 -3.84
N GLN A 208 -22.48 -12.11 -4.22
CA GLN A 208 -21.91 -12.31 -5.56
C GLN A 208 -21.61 -13.79 -5.82
N SER A 209 -21.07 -14.53 -4.84
CA SER A 209 -20.79 -15.97 -4.96
C SER A 209 -22.06 -16.82 -5.16
N LEU A 210 -23.22 -16.25 -4.86
CA LEU A 210 -24.57 -16.82 -5.07
C LEU A 210 -25.29 -16.22 -6.29
N SER A 211 -24.60 -15.43 -7.12
CA SER A 211 -25.19 -14.70 -8.26
C SER A 211 -26.35 -13.78 -7.85
N SER A 212 -26.25 -13.16 -6.68
CA SER A 212 -27.23 -12.24 -6.12
C SER A 212 -26.58 -10.92 -5.72
N ILE A 213 -27.38 -9.86 -5.63
CA ILE A 213 -26.91 -8.53 -5.16
C ILE A 213 -27.52 -8.22 -3.78
N GLY A 214 -28.78 -8.62 -3.56
CA GLY A 214 -29.58 -8.17 -2.41
C GLY A 214 -30.28 -6.84 -2.67
N ASN A 215 -31.15 -6.42 -1.75
CA ASN A 215 -31.99 -5.22 -1.90
C ASN A 215 -32.17 -4.40 -0.61
N ASN A 216 -31.53 -4.80 0.47
CA ASN A 216 -31.62 -4.08 1.76
C ASN A 216 -30.25 -3.51 2.12
N VAL A 217 -29.98 -2.28 1.70
CA VAL A 217 -28.74 -1.57 2.02
C VAL A 217 -28.88 -0.85 3.36
N ILE A 218 -27.87 -0.98 4.22
CA ILE A 218 -27.87 -0.43 5.56
C ILE A 218 -27.23 0.96 5.58
N GLU A 219 -27.84 1.91 6.26
CA GLU A 219 -27.34 3.28 6.40
C GLU A 219 -26.08 3.33 7.29
N THR A 220 -25.25 4.33 7.08
CA THR A 220 -24.09 4.61 7.94
C THR A 220 -24.53 5.16 9.29
N LYS A 221 -23.72 4.96 10.33
CA LYS A 221 -23.87 5.73 11.58
C LYS A 221 -23.80 7.23 11.29
N SER A 222 -24.27 8.01 12.26
CA SER A 222 -24.20 9.47 12.14
C SER A 222 -22.76 9.96 12.00
N PRO A 223 -22.51 11.06 11.28
CA PRO A 223 -21.16 11.64 11.16
C PRO A 223 -20.51 11.94 12.50
N ASN A 224 -21.27 12.29 13.52
CA ASN A 224 -20.75 12.55 14.87
C ASN A 224 -20.24 11.27 15.55
N GLU A 225 -20.96 10.16 15.41
CA GLU A 225 -20.51 8.86 15.91
C GLU A 225 -19.25 8.41 15.20
N ILE A 226 -19.19 8.54 13.87
CA ILE A 226 -18.02 8.22 13.04
C ILE A 226 -16.80 9.05 13.47
N LYS A 227 -16.97 10.36 13.69
CA LYS A 227 -15.90 11.24 14.22
C LYS A 227 -15.40 10.77 15.59
N ASN A 228 -16.32 10.38 16.46
CA ASN A 228 -15.98 9.91 17.80
C ASN A 228 -15.22 8.58 17.75
N ILE A 229 -15.65 7.63 16.92
CA ILE A 229 -14.93 6.37 16.68
C ILE A 229 -13.52 6.67 16.17
N PHE A 230 -13.40 7.47 15.09
CA PHE A 230 -12.12 7.80 14.50
C PHE A 230 -11.17 8.44 15.51
N LYS A 231 -11.62 9.44 16.24
CA LYS A 231 -10.84 10.10 17.30
C LYS A 231 -10.38 9.11 18.36
N THR A 232 -11.26 8.23 18.81
CA THR A 232 -10.95 7.26 19.86
C THR A 232 -9.87 6.28 19.39
N ILE A 233 -9.93 5.82 18.15
CA ILE A 233 -8.91 4.94 17.58
C ILE A 233 -7.57 5.70 17.46
N GLN A 234 -7.55 6.95 16.98
CA GLN A 234 -6.33 7.76 16.96
C GLN A 234 -5.72 7.90 18.35
N ASP A 235 -6.52 8.15 19.35
CA ASP A 235 -6.08 8.24 20.75
C ASP A 235 -5.53 6.90 21.27
N LEU A 236 -6.05 5.74 20.82
CA LEU A 236 -5.51 4.42 21.16
C LEU A 236 -4.16 4.18 20.50
N ILE A 237 -3.96 4.60 19.26
CA ILE A 237 -2.68 4.50 18.55
C ILE A 237 -1.63 5.35 19.27
N ILE A 238 -1.92 6.63 19.52
CA ILE A 238 -0.99 7.56 20.16
C ILE A 238 -0.60 7.08 21.58
N SER A 239 -1.55 6.51 22.33
CA SER A 239 -1.30 5.97 23.67
C SER A 239 -0.74 4.55 23.68
N LYS A 240 -0.43 3.96 22.51
CA LYS A 240 0.11 2.61 22.34
C LYS A 240 -0.73 1.51 23.01
N ASN A 241 -2.04 1.64 22.93
CA ASN A 241 -3.01 0.67 23.43
C ASN A 241 -3.70 -0.12 22.33
N LEU A 242 -3.25 0.03 21.06
CA LEU A 242 -3.73 -0.68 19.89
C LEU A 242 -2.55 -1.43 19.25
N PHE A 243 -2.72 -2.72 18.94
CA PHE A 243 -1.60 -3.62 18.61
C PHE A 243 -1.69 -4.22 17.22
N ALA A 244 -2.88 -4.56 16.75
CA ALA A 244 -3.15 -4.97 15.38
C ALA A 244 -4.50 -4.41 14.93
N GLY A 245 -4.71 -4.20 13.63
CA GLY A 245 -5.98 -3.67 13.15
C GLY A 245 -6.19 -3.86 11.66
N HIS A 246 -7.44 -4.15 11.29
CA HIS A 246 -7.86 -4.40 9.91
C HIS A 246 -9.27 -3.84 9.67
N ASP A 247 -9.56 -3.40 8.45
CA ASP A 247 -10.92 -3.05 8.08
C ASP A 247 -11.77 -4.28 7.78
N VAL A 248 -13.08 -4.16 7.88
CA VAL A 248 -14.03 -5.14 7.34
C VAL A 248 -14.29 -4.78 5.89
N SER A 249 -13.84 -5.64 5.00
CA SER A 249 -13.76 -5.42 3.56
C SER A 249 -14.49 -6.52 2.79
N SER A 250 -14.17 -6.71 1.51
CA SER A 250 -14.77 -7.77 0.68
C SER A 250 -14.55 -9.16 1.27
N GLY A 251 -15.62 -9.94 1.34
CA GLY A 251 -15.65 -11.25 2.00
C GLY A 251 -16.14 -11.20 3.45
N GLY A 252 -16.31 -9.99 4.02
CA GLY A 252 -16.93 -9.75 5.31
C GLY A 252 -16.06 -10.05 6.52
N LEU A 253 -16.70 -10.05 7.69
CA LEU A 253 -16.03 -10.25 8.99
C LEU A 253 -15.16 -11.51 9.03
N ILE A 254 -15.64 -12.62 8.49
CA ILE A 254 -14.91 -13.91 8.51
C ILE A 254 -13.61 -13.82 7.68
N THR A 255 -13.64 -13.16 6.52
CA THR A 255 -12.46 -12.99 5.69
C THR A 255 -11.45 -12.10 6.38
N SER A 256 -11.87 -10.96 6.95
CA SER A 256 -10.96 -10.05 7.68
C SER A 256 -10.31 -10.74 8.89
N LEU A 257 -11.05 -11.58 9.62
CA LEU A 257 -10.49 -12.40 10.71
C LEU A 257 -9.45 -13.40 10.23
N LEU A 258 -9.66 -14.01 9.07
CA LEU A 258 -8.68 -14.93 8.45
C LEU A 258 -7.47 -14.15 7.93
N GLU A 259 -7.68 -13.03 7.25
CA GLU A 259 -6.61 -12.17 6.72
C GLU A 259 -5.68 -11.64 7.82
N MET A 260 -6.21 -11.33 9.00
CA MET A 260 -5.38 -10.98 10.17
C MET A 260 -4.50 -12.13 10.67
N ASN A 261 -4.85 -13.39 10.38
CA ASN A 261 -4.09 -14.59 10.73
C ASN A 261 -3.16 -15.08 9.63
N PHE A 262 -3.49 -14.87 8.34
CA PHE A 262 -2.78 -15.42 7.19
C PHE A 262 -1.28 -15.06 7.13
N PRO A 263 -0.85 -13.85 7.49
CA PRO A 263 0.57 -13.47 7.42
C PRO A 263 1.47 -14.17 8.43
N ASN A 264 0.90 -14.76 9.48
CA ASN A 264 1.63 -15.47 10.52
C ASN A 264 1.72 -16.97 10.19
N VAL A 265 2.75 -17.65 10.67
CA VAL A 265 2.92 -19.11 10.50
C VAL A 265 2.41 -19.91 11.71
N GLU A 266 2.34 -19.28 12.88
CA GLU A 266 1.91 -19.87 14.12
C GLU A 266 0.67 -19.16 14.66
N ASN A 267 0.04 -19.77 15.68
CA ASN A 267 -1.10 -19.23 16.41
C ASN A 267 -2.39 -19.13 15.59
N GLY A 268 -3.48 -19.04 16.27
CA GLY A 268 -4.82 -18.90 15.73
C GLY A 268 -5.67 -17.99 16.60
N LEU A 269 -6.98 -18.13 16.49
CA LEU A 269 -7.93 -17.22 17.11
C LEU A 269 -9.13 -18.00 17.65
N LYS A 270 -9.57 -17.69 18.87
CA LYS A 270 -10.85 -18.14 19.43
C LYS A 270 -11.75 -16.95 19.62
N ILE A 271 -12.94 -16.98 18.99
CA ILE A 271 -13.93 -15.91 19.06
C ILE A 271 -15.29 -16.42 19.50
N ASN A 272 -16.06 -15.55 20.13
CA ASN A 272 -17.46 -15.75 20.49
C ASN A 272 -18.30 -14.63 19.85
N LEU A 273 -19.33 -15.02 19.12
CA LEU A 273 -20.22 -14.12 18.39
C LEU A 273 -21.54 -13.83 19.11
N ASP A 274 -21.75 -14.32 20.34
CA ASP A 274 -22.99 -14.10 21.11
C ASP A 274 -23.21 -12.61 21.48
N GLY A 275 -22.18 -11.78 21.35
CA GLY A 275 -22.31 -10.34 21.52
C GLY A 275 -23.05 -9.60 20.40
N PHE A 276 -23.25 -10.25 19.24
CA PHE A 276 -24.10 -9.70 18.18
C PHE A 276 -25.58 -9.85 18.52
N LYS A 277 -26.37 -8.84 18.19
CA LYS A 277 -27.84 -8.89 18.31
C LYS A 277 -28.51 -9.69 17.19
N GLU A 278 -27.74 -10.08 16.19
CA GLU A 278 -28.18 -10.82 15.00
C GLU A 278 -28.20 -12.34 15.31
N ASP A 279 -29.21 -13.03 14.79
CA ASP A 279 -29.42 -14.46 14.97
C ASP A 279 -28.93 -15.29 13.78
N ASP A 280 -28.72 -14.69 12.64
CA ASP A 280 -28.19 -15.34 11.44
C ASP A 280 -26.66 -15.30 11.42
N LEU A 281 -26.05 -16.45 11.62
CA LEU A 281 -24.60 -16.63 11.60
C LEU A 281 -23.98 -16.23 10.26
N LEU A 282 -24.67 -16.48 9.14
CA LEU A 282 -24.15 -16.10 7.82
C LEU A 282 -24.15 -14.58 7.66
N LYS A 283 -25.18 -13.90 8.14
CA LYS A 283 -25.22 -12.44 8.14
C LYS A 283 -24.11 -11.84 8.99
N ILE A 284 -23.81 -12.40 10.15
CA ILE A 284 -22.68 -11.95 10.99
C ILE A 284 -21.35 -12.18 10.28
N LEU A 285 -21.10 -13.39 9.79
CA LEU A 285 -19.80 -13.77 9.25
C LEU A 285 -19.47 -13.08 7.92
N PHE A 286 -20.45 -12.92 7.03
CA PHE A 286 -20.26 -12.35 5.70
C PHE A 286 -20.69 -10.88 5.59
N ASN A 287 -20.99 -10.22 6.71
CA ASN A 287 -21.29 -8.80 6.74
C ASN A 287 -20.13 -7.96 6.19
N GLU A 288 -20.44 -7.11 5.22
CA GLU A 288 -19.51 -6.15 4.58
C GLU A 288 -19.86 -4.68 4.88
N SER A 289 -20.62 -4.40 5.95
CA SER A 289 -20.74 -3.02 6.45
C SER A 289 -19.34 -2.48 6.76
N PRO A 290 -18.99 -1.27 6.33
CA PRO A 290 -17.76 -0.63 6.78
C PRO A 290 -17.59 -0.72 8.28
N GLY A 291 -16.49 -1.32 8.72
CA GLY A 291 -16.19 -1.60 10.11
C GLY A 291 -14.71 -1.85 10.31
N ILE A 292 -14.29 -2.03 11.55
CA ILE A 292 -12.90 -2.30 11.90
C ILE A 292 -12.80 -3.40 12.95
N ILE A 293 -11.72 -4.18 12.85
CA ILE A 293 -11.34 -5.19 13.84
C ILE A 293 -9.95 -4.83 14.34
N PHE A 294 -9.74 -4.87 15.66
CA PHE A 294 -8.42 -4.55 16.20
C PHE A 294 -8.15 -5.24 17.54
N GLN A 295 -6.86 -5.46 17.84
CA GLN A 295 -6.40 -5.94 19.14
C GLN A 295 -6.10 -4.76 20.06
N THR A 296 -6.62 -4.85 21.29
CA THR A 296 -6.38 -3.86 22.34
C THR A 296 -6.19 -4.52 23.71
N ASN A 297 -5.57 -3.82 24.64
CA ASN A 297 -5.45 -4.24 26.02
C ASN A 297 -6.59 -3.69 26.91
N LYS A 298 -6.57 -4.03 28.21
CA LYS A 298 -7.58 -3.54 29.18
C LYS A 298 -7.71 -2.02 29.24
N ASN A 299 -6.61 -1.28 29.03
CA ASN A 299 -6.65 0.18 29.07
C ASN A 299 -7.35 0.76 27.83
N GLY A 300 -7.07 0.17 26.66
CA GLY A 300 -7.78 0.54 25.44
C GLY A 300 -9.27 0.23 25.51
N LYS A 301 -9.65 -0.93 26.03
CA LYS A 301 -11.07 -1.28 26.24
C LYS A 301 -11.78 -0.30 27.17
N LYS A 302 -11.12 0.12 28.28
CA LYS A 302 -11.67 1.17 29.16
C LYS A 302 -11.87 2.49 28.40
N LYS A 303 -10.96 2.86 27.50
CA LYS A 303 -11.07 4.08 26.72
C LYS A 303 -12.24 4.04 25.76
N LEU A 304 -12.51 2.89 25.11
CA LEU A 304 -13.72 2.69 24.28
C LEU A 304 -15.00 2.92 25.11
N ILE A 305 -15.09 2.33 26.30
CA ILE A 305 -16.25 2.50 27.21
C ILE A 305 -16.41 3.95 27.63
N ASN A 306 -15.34 4.61 28.04
CA ASN A 306 -15.37 6.01 28.50
C ASN A 306 -15.78 6.99 27.39
N ASN A 307 -15.50 6.66 26.12
CA ASN A 307 -15.87 7.47 24.98
C ASN A 307 -17.21 7.03 24.36
N ASN A 308 -17.97 6.15 25.03
CA ASN A 308 -19.27 5.64 24.57
C ASN A 308 -19.21 5.04 23.17
N ILE A 309 -18.13 4.32 22.84
CA ILE A 309 -18.04 3.58 21.59
C ILE A 309 -18.80 2.26 21.74
N ASP A 310 -19.74 2.03 20.83
CA ASP A 310 -20.41 0.73 20.69
C ASP A 310 -19.45 -0.26 20.02
N PHE A 311 -19.15 -1.38 20.71
CA PHE A 311 -18.22 -2.39 20.24
C PHE A 311 -18.61 -3.80 20.68
N ILE A 312 -18.12 -4.77 19.97
CA ILE A 312 -18.26 -6.19 20.31
C ILE A 312 -16.88 -6.77 20.65
N SER A 313 -16.76 -7.37 21.81
CA SER A 313 -15.59 -8.16 22.20
C SER A 313 -15.68 -9.53 21.52
N LEU A 314 -14.78 -9.81 20.59
CA LEU A 314 -14.79 -11.04 19.81
C LEU A 314 -14.06 -12.18 20.53
N GLY A 315 -12.89 -11.94 21.11
CA GLY A 315 -12.08 -12.99 21.75
C GLY A 315 -10.58 -12.74 21.71
N ASN A 316 -9.79 -13.83 21.74
CA ASN A 316 -8.34 -13.74 21.91
C ASN A 316 -7.59 -14.70 20.99
N THR A 317 -6.31 -14.44 20.79
CA THR A 317 -5.39 -15.33 20.09
C THR A 317 -5.14 -16.61 20.91
N ILE A 318 -4.96 -17.74 20.24
CA ILE A 318 -4.67 -19.05 20.82
C ILE A 318 -3.43 -19.67 20.18
N LYS A 319 -2.83 -20.66 20.87
CA LYS A 319 -1.64 -21.38 20.34
C LYS A 319 -1.94 -22.28 19.15
N ASP A 320 -3.16 -22.86 19.13
CA ASP A 320 -3.58 -23.74 18.03
C ASP A 320 -3.78 -22.94 16.74
N ARG A 321 -3.29 -23.44 15.61
CA ARG A 321 -3.36 -22.79 14.28
C ARG A 321 -4.75 -22.95 13.65
N LYS A 322 -5.80 -22.57 14.40
CA LYS A 322 -7.20 -22.65 13.98
C LYS A 322 -7.96 -21.37 14.30
N LEU A 323 -8.99 -21.08 13.54
CA LEU A 323 -10.00 -20.10 13.88
C LEU A 323 -11.21 -20.84 14.47
N ASN A 324 -11.35 -20.75 15.79
CA ASN A 324 -12.44 -21.36 16.55
C ASN A 324 -13.53 -20.32 16.77
N ILE A 325 -14.72 -20.56 16.25
CA ILE A 325 -15.88 -19.66 16.33
C ILE A 325 -16.95 -20.31 17.19
N GLU A 326 -17.39 -19.63 18.24
CA GLU A 326 -18.50 -20.02 19.10
C GLU A 326 -19.69 -19.09 18.83
N PHE A 327 -20.88 -19.69 18.67
CA PHE A 327 -22.14 -18.95 18.50
C PHE A 327 -23.32 -19.80 18.93
N LYS A 328 -24.11 -19.36 19.94
CA LYS A 328 -25.34 -20.01 20.41
C LYS A 328 -25.18 -21.52 20.63
N ASN A 329 -24.23 -21.92 21.44
CA ASN A 329 -23.89 -23.31 21.74
C ASN A 329 -23.45 -24.16 20.54
N LYS A 330 -23.12 -23.56 19.41
CA LYS A 330 -22.49 -24.19 18.25
C LYS A 330 -21.05 -23.76 18.16
N SER A 331 -20.18 -24.64 17.67
CA SER A 331 -18.79 -24.32 17.40
C SER A 331 -18.43 -24.66 15.96
N LEU A 332 -17.63 -23.81 15.36
CA LEU A 332 -17.04 -24.02 14.03
C LEU A 332 -15.52 -23.89 14.15
N ASN A 333 -14.79 -24.88 13.67
CA ASN A 333 -13.34 -24.89 13.68
C ASN A 333 -12.82 -24.84 12.25
N LEU A 334 -12.08 -23.78 11.91
CA LEU A 334 -11.54 -23.54 10.59
C LEU A 334 -10.03 -23.70 10.61
N ASP A 335 -9.49 -24.45 9.68
CA ASP A 335 -8.05 -24.57 9.44
C ASP A 335 -7.56 -23.32 8.69
N ILE A 336 -6.77 -22.48 9.37
CA ILE A 336 -6.32 -21.20 8.82
C ILE A 336 -5.44 -21.41 7.58
N ASP A 337 -4.58 -22.43 7.57
CA ASP A 337 -3.65 -22.67 6.48
C ASP A 337 -4.36 -23.19 5.23
N HIS A 338 -5.39 -24.04 5.41
CA HIS A 338 -6.25 -24.46 4.29
C HIS A 338 -6.96 -23.26 3.65
N PHE A 339 -7.56 -22.38 4.47
CA PHE A 339 -8.25 -21.21 3.90
C PHE A 339 -7.31 -20.15 3.35
N ARG A 340 -6.08 -20.06 3.88
CA ARG A 340 -5.04 -19.22 3.27
C ARG A 340 -4.64 -19.73 1.89
N ASP A 341 -4.43 -21.03 1.73
CA ASP A 341 -4.10 -21.65 0.45
C ASP A 341 -5.28 -21.47 -0.55
N SER A 342 -6.54 -21.61 -0.09
CA SER A 342 -7.73 -21.34 -0.90
C SER A 342 -7.80 -19.87 -1.36
N TRP A 343 -7.53 -18.92 -0.47
CA TRP A 343 -7.49 -17.49 -0.74
C TRP A 343 -6.34 -17.11 -1.70
N TYR A 344 -5.18 -17.76 -1.57
CA TYR A 344 -4.03 -17.53 -2.41
C TYR A 344 -4.16 -18.17 -3.82
N HIS A 345 -5.00 -19.19 -3.97
CA HIS A 345 -5.08 -20.01 -5.19
C HIS A 345 -5.37 -19.19 -6.45
N ASN A 346 -6.21 -18.17 -6.40
CA ASN A 346 -6.45 -17.29 -7.55
C ASN A 346 -5.19 -16.52 -7.97
N SER A 347 -4.35 -16.14 -7.03
CA SER A 347 -3.05 -15.55 -7.34
C SER A 347 -2.17 -16.51 -8.15
N TYR A 348 -2.20 -17.81 -7.80
CA TYR A 348 -1.53 -18.84 -8.58
C TYR A 348 -2.12 -18.96 -10.01
N LEU A 349 -3.45 -18.98 -10.15
CA LEU A 349 -4.09 -19.08 -11.46
C LEU A 349 -3.72 -17.90 -12.38
N MET A 350 -3.80 -16.68 -11.85
CA MET A 350 -3.41 -15.47 -12.60
C MET A 350 -1.92 -15.44 -12.94
N ASP A 351 -1.07 -15.96 -12.04
CA ASP A 351 0.36 -16.06 -12.27
C ASP A 351 0.70 -17.10 -13.34
N SER A 352 -0.07 -18.18 -13.44
CA SER A 352 0.12 -19.23 -14.44
C SER A 352 -0.06 -18.75 -15.87
N GLU A 353 -0.88 -17.73 -16.10
CA GLU A 353 -1.07 -17.07 -17.41
C GLU A 353 0.12 -16.18 -17.83
N GLN A 354 1.01 -15.86 -16.90
CA GLN A 354 2.12 -14.91 -17.10
C GLN A 354 3.50 -15.55 -16.97
N THR A 355 3.58 -16.76 -16.43
CA THR A 355 4.85 -17.46 -16.18
C THR A 355 4.96 -18.74 -16.96
N ILE A 356 6.19 -19.14 -17.29
CA ILE A 356 6.53 -20.35 -18.02
C ILE A 356 7.10 -21.44 -17.09
N ASN A 357 7.14 -22.66 -17.57
CA ASN A 357 7.84 -23.79 -16.93
C ASN A 357 7.39 -24.09 -15.48
N ASN A 358 6.08 -24.03 -15.21
CA ASN A 358 5.50 -24.31 -13.89
C ASN A 358 6.02 -23.44 -12.72
N LYS A 359 6.63 -22.29 -12.99
CA LYS A 359 7.16 -21.40 -11.96
C LYS A 359 6.08 -20.83 -11.03
N SER A 360 4.87 -20.64 -11.53
CA SER A 360 3.69 -20.28 -10.73
C SER A 360 3.33 -21.35 -9.71
N LEU A 361 3.41 -22.64 -10.09
CA LEU A 361 3.15 -23.75 -9.18
C LEU A 361 4.26 -23.88 -8.11
N GLU A 362 5.53 -23.73 -8.50
CA GLU A 362 6.64 -23.69 -7.54
C GLU A 362 6.42 -22.56 -6.52
N ARG A 363 6.02 -21.39 -6.98
CA ARG A 363 5.70 -20.24 -6.12
C ARG A 363 4.53 -20.57 -5.17
N PHE A 364 3.44 -21.12 -5.68
CA PHE A 364 2.27 -21.51 -4.87
C PHE A 364 2.64 -22.51 -3.77
N ASN A 365 3.47 -23.48 -4.08
CA ASN A 365 3.91 -24.46 -3.10
C ASN A 365 4.87 -23.89 -2.04
N ASN A 366 5.57 -22.78 -2.36
CA ASN A 366 6.64 -22.21 -1.55
C ASN A 366 6.35 -20.82 -0.97
N TYR A 367 5.23 -20.15 -1.29
CA TYR A 367 4.99 -18.77 -0.83
C TYR A 367 5.03 -18.61 0.69
N LYS A 368 4.65 -19.64 1.43
CA LYS A 368 4.68 -19.70 2.91
C LYS A 368 6.07 -19.97 3.49
N ASN A 369 7.03 -20.38 2.67
CA ASN A 369 8.41 -20.65 3.08
C ASN A 369 9.27 -19.45 2.75
N GLN A 370 9.50 -18.55 3.73
CA GLN A 370 10.39 -17.41 3.53
C GLN A 370 11.84 -17.83 3.78
N PRO A 371 12.68 -17.95 2.73
CA PRO A 371 14.04 -18.49 2.87
C PRO A 371 15.02 -17.48 3.46
N LEU A 372 14.70 -16.19 3.36
CA LEU A 372 15.59 -15.12 3.82
C LEU A 372 15.39 -14.87 5.32
N LYS A 373 16.39 -15.26 6.10
CA LYS A 373 16.45 -14.96 7.54
C LYS A 373 17.65 -14.04 7.79
N PHE A 374 17.38 -12.87 8.35
CA PHE A 374 18.41 -11.89 8.65
C PHE A 374 18.82 -12.00 10.12
N LYS A 375 20.14 -12.11 10.35
CA LYS A 375 20.72 -12.03 11.68
C LYS A 375 21.60 -10.80 11.75
N PHE A 376 21.16 -9.80 12.46
CA PHE A 376 21.97 -8.61 12.69
C PHE A 376 23.06 -8.88 13.71
N PRO A 377 24.21 -8.19 13.61
CA PRO A 377 25.23 -8.21 14.66
C PRO A 377 24.63 -7.78 16.01
N SER A 378 25.10 -8.36 17.11
CA SER A 378 24.55 -8.09 18.45
C SER A 378 24.68 -6.64 18.90
N ASN A 379 25.60 -5.90 18.33
CA ASN A 379 25.83 -4.47 18.59
C ASN A 379 25.07 -3.54 17.61
N PHE A 380 24.30 -4.09 16.67
CA PHE A 380 23.49 -3.29 15.74
C PHE A 380 22.22 -2.83 16.45
N ASN A 381 22.07 -1.52 16.56
CA ASN A 381 20.93 -0.87 17.24
C ASN A 381 19.95 -0.18 16.26
N GLY A 382 20.10 -0.41 14.95
CA GLY A 382 19.28 0.25 13.92
C GLY A 382 19.72 1.68 13.58
N SER A 383 20.74 2.20 14.24
CA SER A 383 21.28 3.53 13.96
C SER A 383 22.48 3.46 13.05
N LEU A 384 22.63 4.47 12.18
CA LEU A 384 23.81 4.60 11.35
C LEU A 384 25.00 5.07 12.19
N PRO A 385 26.22 4.56 11.94
CA PRO A 385 27.40 5.03 12.65
C PRO A 385 27.70 6.49 12.30
N ILE A 386 28.04 7.28 13.30
CA ILE A 386 28.53 8.65 13.09
C ILE A 386 29.95 8.53 12.54
N MET A 387 30.12 8.89 11.28
CA MET A 387 31.43 8.87 10.61
C MET A 387 32.11 10.22 10.74
N ASN A 388 33.21 10.29 11.50
CA ASN A 388 34.05 11.49 11.60
C ASN A 388 35.23 11.37 10.66
N PHE A 389 35.20 12.07 9.53
CA PHE A 389 36.28 12.08 8.55
C PHE A 389 37.24 13.27 8.82
N LYS A 390 38.54 12.96 8.83
CA LYS A 390 39.58 14.00 9.03
C LYS A 390 39.79 14.90 7.82
N LYS A 391 39.35 14.47 6.64
CA LYS A 391 39.45 15.22 5.37
C LYS A 391 38.12 15.26 4.66
N GLU A 392 37.78 16.41 4.12
CA GLU A 392 36.61 16.58 3.27
C GLU A 392 36.88 15.98 1.89
N VAL A 393 36.16 14.90 1.58
CA VAL A 393 36.18 14.24 0.26
C VAL A 393 34.87 14.59 -0.46
N LYS A 394 34.97 15.00 -1.71
CA LYS A 394 33.79 15.45 -2.47
C LYS A 394 33.36 14.45 -3.52
N ALA A 395 32.05 14.21 -3.56
CA ALA A 395 31.43 13.42 -4.63
C ALA A 395 30.45 14.25 -5.44
N ALA A 396 30.37 14.02 -6.75
CA ALA A 396 29.34 14.61 -7.60
C ALA A 396 28.41 13.54 -8.13
N VAL A 397 27.10 13.77 -7.97
CA VAL A 397 26.04 13.00 -8.61
C VAL A 397 25.65 13.71 -9.90
N ILE A 398 25.90 13.06 -11.05
CA ILE A 398 25.65 13.65 -12.36
C ILE A 398 24.24 13.31 -12.83
N ARG A 399 23.42 14.34 -13.07
CA ARG A 399 22.02 14.16 -13.47
C ARG A 399 21.79 14.50 -14.93
N GLU A 400 20.90 13.74 -15.55
CA GLU A 400 20.32 14.00 -16.86
C GLU A 400 18.80 13.78 -16.81
N LYS A 401 18.07 14.26 -17.81
CA LYS A 401 16.62 14.01 -17.94
C LYS A 401 16.34 12.50 -18.00
N GLY A 402 15.35 12.03 -17.25
CA GLY A 402 14.92 10.63 -17.24
C GLY A 402 15.73 9.71 -16.32
N ILE A 403 16.77 10.21 -15.64
CA ILE A 403 17.41 9.44 -14.57
C ILE A 403 16.56 9.46 -13.30
N ASN A 404 16.81 8.51 -12.40
CA ASN A 404 16.24 8.47 -11.06
C ASN A 404 17.29 7.96 -10.05
N SER A 405 16.88 7.88 -8.77
CA SER A 405 17.74 7.50 -7.63
C SER A 405 18.91 8.46 -7.31
N GLU A 406 18.93 9.65 -7.88
CA GLU A 406 19.94 10.67 -7.59
C GLU A 406 19.93 11.10 -6.10
N ARG A 407 18.75 11.17 -5.49
CA ARG A 407 18.59 11.55 -4.08
C ARG A 407 19.10 10.47 -3.15
N GLU A 408 18.77 9.22 -3.44
CA GLU A 408 19.26 8.05 -2.70
C GLU A 408 20.78 7.93 -2.79
N MET A 409 21.34 8.15 -3.99
CA MET A 409 22.81 8.18 -4.16
C MET A 409 23.45 9.32 -3.38
N ALA A 410 22.88 10.53 -3.45
CA ALA A 410 23.38 11.68 -2.69
C ALA A 410 23.34 11.41 -1.18
N TYR A 411 22.26 10.83 -0.69
CA TYR A 411 22.09 10.48 0.72
C TYR A 411 23.10 9.41 1.17
N MET A 412 23.26 8.34 0.40
CA MET A 412 24.22 7.27 0.72
C MET A 412 25.66 7.77 0.69
N LEU A 413 26.02 8.63 -0.24
CA LEU A 413 27.33 9.29 -0.27
C LEU A 413 27.54 10.18 0.96
N ASN A 414 26.53 10.95 1.35
CA ASN A 414 26.58 11.77 2.55
C ASN A 414 26.77 10.92 3.82
N LEU A 415 26.02 9.82 3.96
CA LEU A 415 26.19 8.86 5.05
C LEU A 415 27.58 8.22 5.07
N SER A 416 28.17 8.02 3.88
CA SER A 416 29.54 7.52 3.73
C SER A 416 30.63 8.59 3.95
N GLY A 417 30.21 9.83 4.30
CA GLY A 417 31.10 10.92 4.69
C GLY A 417 31.60 11.81 3.54
N PHE A 418 31.01 11.67 2.35
CA PHE A 418 31.29 12.60 1.27
C PHE A 418 30.53 13.90 1.43
N LYS A 419 31.15 15.01 1.05
CA LYS A 419 30.44 16.24 0.72
C LYS A 419 29.90 16.12 -0.70
N VAL A 420 28.58 16.05 -0.82
CA VAL A 420 27.91 15.76 -2.10
C VAL A 420 27.58 17.03 -2.85
N LYS A 421 27.88 17.01 -4.15
CA LYS A 421 27.50 18.05 -5.12
C LYS A 421 26.54 17.46 -6.12
N ASP A 422 25.38 18.10 -6.27
CA ASP A 422 24.41 17.79 -7.33
C ASP A 422 24.83 18.54 -8.61
N VAL A 423 25.06 17.82 -9.70
CA VAL A 423 25.53 18.38 -10.97
C VAL A 423 24.63 17.92 -12.11
N HIS A 424 23.94 18.86 -12.73
CA HIS A 424 23.15 18.56 -13.92
C HIS A 424 24.00 18.66 -15.18
N MET A 425 23.69 17.88 -16.21
CA MET A 425 24.44 17.92 -17.50
C MET A 425 24.54 19.32 -18.11
N THR A 426 23.53 20.19 -17.93
CA THR A 426 23.58 21.57 -18.37
C THR A 426 24.71 22.36 -17.71
N ASP A 427 25.17 22.01 -16.52
CA ASP A 427 26.29 22.66 -15.84
C ASP A 427 27.62 22.30 -16.51
N LEU A 428 27.75 21.03 -16.91
CA LEU A 428 28.94 20.56 -17.66
C LEU A 428 28.97 21.11 -19.10
N VAL A 429 27.84 21.09 -19.78
CA VAL A 429 27.69 21.59 -21.15
C VAL A 429 27.94 23.09 -21.22
N SER A 430 27.46 23.88 -20.27
CA SER A 430 27.72 25.31 -20.19
C SER A 430 29.13 25.68 -19.71
N GLY A 431 29.79 24.73 -18.99
CA GLY A 431 31.09 24.94 -18.35
C GLY A 431 31.01 25.65 -17.00
N ARG A 432 29.82 25.74 -16.39
CA ARG A 432 29.65 26.21 -15.01
C ARG A 432 30.31 25.29 -13.99
N GLU A 433 30.35 23.99 -14.33
CA GLU A 433 30.99 22.96 -13.52
C GLU A 433 32.13 22.28 -14.29
N THR A 434 33.27 22.10 -13.63
CA THR A 434 34.49 21.52 -14.23
C THR A 434 34.98 20.28 -13.50
N LEU A 435 34.30 19.85 -12.44
CA LEU A 435 34.65 18.69 -11.59
C LEU A 435 36.09 18.73 -11.02
N LYS A 436 36.70 19.91 -10.98
CA LYS A 436 38.12 20.06 -10.58
C LYS A 436 38.34 19.61 -9.13
N ASP A 437 37.40 19.92 -8.23
CA ASP A 437 37.48 19.64 -6.80
C ASP A 437 36.75 18.35 -6.38
N ILE A 438 36.31 17.54 -7.34
CA ILE A 438 35.56 16.30 -7.14
C ILE A 438 36.53 15.10 -7.09
N ASN A 439 36.33 14.21 -6.12
CA ASN A 439 37.09 12.99 -5.94
C ASN A 439 36.33 11.74 -6.43
N MET A 440 34.99 11.77 -6.40
CA MET A 440 34.17 10.66 -6.86
C MET A 440 33.04 11.14 -7.76
N LEU A 441 32.84 10.47 -8.90
CA LEU A 441 31.69 10.65 -9.77
C LEU A 441 30.69 9.53 -9.61
N VAL A 442 29.41 9.87 -9.54
CA VAL A 442 28.32 8.89 -9.54
C VAL A 442 27.38 9.21 -10.68
N PHE A 443 27.13 8.22 -11.54
CA PHE A 443 26.15 8.23 -12.60
C PHE A 443 24.97 7.36 -12.19
N PRO A 444 23.82 7.94 -11.79
CA PRO A 444 22.66 7.20 -11.36
C PRO A 444 22.00 6.39 -12.48
N GLY A 445 21.05 5.54 -12.08
CA GLY A 445 20.22 4.78 -13.00
C GLY A 445 19.03 5.56 -13.57
N GLY A 446 18.16 4.87 -14.26
CA GLY A 446 16.96 5.39 -14.89
C GLY A 446 16.98 5.18 -16.41
N PHE A 447 16.34 6.08 -17.14
CA PHE A 447 16.19 6.05 -18.59
C PHE A 447 16.54 7.42 -19.17
N SER A 448 17.83 7.75 -19.19
CA SER A 448 18.30 9.06 -19.65
C SER A 448 17.78 9.37 -21.07
N ASN A 449 17.18 10.56 -21.23
CA ASN A 449 16.54 10.99 -22.47
C ASN A 449 15.51 9.97 -23.03
N SER A 450 14.82 9.23 -22.13
CA SER A 450 13.85 8.17 -22.46
C SER A 450 14.43 7.04 -23.33
N ASP A 451 15.75 6.88 -23.34
CA ASP A 451 16.51 5.92 -24.17
C ASP A 451 16.14 5.95 -25.67
N VAL A 452 15.67 7.09 -26.19
CA VAL A 452 15.17 7.24 -27.57
C VAL A 452 16.19 6.81 -28.63
N LEU A 453 17.47 7.06 -28.38
CA LEU A 453 18.58 6.68 -29.28
C LEU A 453 19.22 5.34 -28.90
N GLY A 454 18.70 4.68 -27.87
CA GLY A 454 19.27 3.51 -27.20
C GLY A 454 19.81 3.87 -25.82
N SER A 455 20.04 2.84 -24.99
CA SER A 455 20.39 2.98 -23.59
C SER A 455 21.59 3.89 -23.36
N ALA A 456 21.37 4.98 -22.61
CA ALA A 456 22.35 6.04 -22.30
C ALA A 456 23.02 6.75 -23.50
N LYS A 457 22.64 6.45 -24.74
CA LYS A 457 23.30 7.03 -25.92
C LYS A 457 23.07 8.54 -26.05
N GLY A 458 21.88 9.03 -25.72
CA GLY A 458 21.61 10.46 -25.68
C GLY A 458 22.47 11.19 -24.64
N TRP A 459 22.60 10.61 -23.46
CA TRP A 459 23.46 11.13 -22.39
C TRP A 459 24.96 11.08 -22.77
N ALA A 460 25.40 9.96 -23.34
CA ALA A 460 26.77 9.85 -23.88
C ALA A 460 27.06 10.88 -24.97
N GLY A 461 26.07 11.15 -25.85
CA GLY A 461 26.17 12.15 -26.88
C GLY A 461 26.45 13.56 -26.33
N ALA A 462 25.85 13.92 -25.19
CA ALA A 462 26.12 15.21 -24.53
C ALA A 462 27.60 15.33 -24.10
N PHE A 463 28.22 14.24 -23.68
CA PHE A 463 29.67 14.23 -23.38
C PHE A 463 30.55 14.17 -24.64
N LYS A 464 30.19 13.34 -25.62
CA LYS A 464 31.01 13.11 -26.82
C LYS A 464 31.08 14.32 -27.71
N PHE A 465 29.96 15.05 -27.86
CA PHE A 465 29.81 16.12 -28.86
C PHE A 465 29.83 17.55 -28.29
N ASN A 466 29.89 17.73 -26.97
CA ASN A 466 30.10 19.01 -26.35
C ASN A 466 31.54 19.11 -25.81
N GLU A 467 32.33 20.05 -26.37
CA GLU A 467 33.76 20.19 -26.04
C GLU A 467 34.01 20.46 -24.54
N LYS A 468 33.16 21.23 -23.87
CA LYS A 468 33.32 21.53 -22.43
C LYS A 468 33.06 20.30 -21.56
N ALA A 469 31.97 19.62 -21.82
CA ALA A 469 31.62 18.39 -21.10
C ALA A 469 32.66 17.29 -21.34
N LYS A 470 33.07 17.11 -22.60
CA LYS A 470 34.14 16.16 -23.00
C LYS A 470 35.45 16.43 -22.27
N LYS A 471 35.92 17.69 -22.33
CA LYS A 471 37.14 18.08 -21.62
C LYS A 471 37.05 17.91 -20.12
N THR A 472 35.88 18.18 -19.53
CA THR A 472 35.66 18.05 -18.11
C THR A 472 35.79 16.58 -17.66
N ILE A 473 35.13 15.65 -18.36
CA ILE A 473 35.19 14.22 -18.01
C ILE A 473 36.61 13.66 -18.26
N GLN A 474 37.26 14.01 -19.34
CA GLN A 474 38.64 13.63 -19.65
C GLN A 474 39.62 14.12 -18.57
N ASN A 475 39.48 15.36 -18.11
CA ASN A 475 40.30 15.93 -17.06
C ASN A 475 40.06 15.23 -15.70
N PHE A 476 38.83 14.81 -15.41
CA PHE A 476 38.52 14.05 -14.20
C PHE A 476 39.28 12.73 -14.20
N TYR A 477 39.22 11.94 -15.27
CA TYR A 477 39.86 10.63 -15.36
C TYR A 477 41.39 10.67 -15.47
N LYS A 478 42.00 11.85 -15.74
CA LYS A 478 43.43 12.04 -15.66
C LYS A 478 43.94 12.25 -14.24
N LYS A 479 43.06 12.53 -13.28
CA LYS A 479 43.49 12.75 -11.89
C LYS A 479 43.74 11.42 -11.20
N GLU A 480 44.79 11.39 -10.41
CA GLU A 480 45.03 10.32 -9.45
C GLU A 480 44.07 10.41 -8.26
N ASN A 481 43.84 9.32 -7.55
CA ASN A 481 42.99 9.28 -6.35
C ASN A 481 41.51 9.73 -6.60
N THR A 482 40.94 9.33 -7.72
CA THR A 482 39.54 9.50 -8.05
C THR A 482 38.86 8.15 -8.25
N LEU A 483 37.54 8.14 -8.00
CA LEU A 483 36.67 7.00 -8.21
C LEU A 483 35.46 7.38 -9.07
N SER A 484 34.90 6.41 -9.76
CA SER A 484 33.60 6.56 -10.44
C SER A 484 32.73 5.35 -10.20
N LEU A 485 31.43 5.58 -10.13
CA LEU A 485 30.40 4.56 -9.95
C LEU A 485 29.27 4.83 -10.98
N GLY A 486 28.98 3.83 -11.80
CA GLY A 486 27.80 3.82 -12.66
C GLY A 486 26.80 2.77 -12.18
N VAL A 487 25.54 3.15 -12.07
CA VAL A 487 24.44 2.28 -11.67
C VAL A 487 23.44 2.19 -12.81
N CYS A 488 23.08 0.97 -13.26
CA CYS A 488 22.09 0.72 -14.31
C CYS A 488 22.39 1.58 -15.57
N ASN A 489 21.56 2.57 -15.89
CA ASN A 489 21.78 3.50 -17.03
C ASN A 489 23.10 4.27 -16.92
N GLY A 490 23.56 4.56 -15.69
CA GLY A 490 24.89 5.12 -15.47
C GLY A 490 26.03 4.16 -15.82
N CYS A 491 25.85 2.85 -15.60
CA CYS A 491 26.80 1.83 -16.05
C CYS A 491 26.86 1.79 -17.59
N GLN A 492 25.70 1.83 -18.26
CA GLN A 492 25.61 1.89 -19.72
C GLN A 492 26.29 3.15 -20.27
N LEU A 493 26.13 4.30 -19.59
CA LEU A 493 26.84 5.54 -19.92
C LEU A 493 28.36 5.33 -19.84
N MET A 494 28.87 4.72 -18.79
CA MET A 494 30.30 4.47 -18.63
C MET A 494 30.84 3.56 -19.73
N MET A 495 30.08 2.57 -20.18
CA MET A 495 30.43 1.73 -21.33
C MET A 495 30.43 2.54 -22.62
N GLU A 496 29.42 3.37 -22.88
CA GLU A 496 29.35 4.22 -24.08
C GLU A 496 30.49 5.25 -24.16
N LEU A 497 31.03 5.66 -23.00
CA LEU A 497 32.11 6.64 -22.91
C LEU A 497 33.50 6.01 -22.73
N ASP A 498 33.63 4.68 -22.78
CA ASP A 498 34.88 3.93 -22.59
C ASP A 498 35.55 4.18 -21.21
N LEU A 499 34.74 4.35 -20.15
CA LEU A 499 35.23 4.75 -18.83
C LEU A 499 35.44 3.59 -17.85
N LEU A 500 35.04 2.37 -18.18
CA LEU A 500 35.26 1.21 -17.31
C LEU A 500 36.74 0.78 -17.30
N TYR A 501 37.38 0.83 -18.47
CA TYR A 501 38.80 0.53 -18.64
C TYR A 501 39.47 1.67 -19.43
N PRO A 502 39.66 2.85 -18.82
CA PRO A 502 40.08 4.05 -19.56
C PRO A 502 41.45 3.93 -20.24
N ASN A 503 42.27 2.94 -19.84
CA ASN A 503 43.56 2.64 -20.45
C ASN A 503 43.53 1.57 -21.55
N GLN A 504 42.33 1.01 -21.86
CA GLN A 504 42.13 -0.08 -22.84
C GLN A 504 41.00 0.26 -23.83
N ILE A 505 41.08 1.42 -24.47
CA ILE A 505 40.00 1.97 -25.33
C ILE A 505 39.70 1.02 -26.50
N GLU A 506 40.70 0.43 -27.15
CA GLU A 506 40.54 -0.44 -28.33
C GLU A 506 39.71 -1.72 -28.04
N ASN A 507 39.80 -2.25 -26.84
CA ASN A 507 39.12 -3.48 -26.41
C ASN A 507 38.02 -3.20 -25.37
N HIS A 508 37.54 -1.96 -25.26
CA HIS A 508 36.54 -1.61 -24.27
C HIS A 508 35.20 -2.31 -24.58
N PRO A 509 34.53 -2.92 -23.58
CA PRO A 509 33.20 -3.51 -23.78
C PRO A 509 32.20 -2.50 -24.33
N LYS A 510 31.35 -2.94 -25.24
CA LYS A 510 30.22 -2.16 -25.79
C LYS A 510 28.90 -2.85 -25.47
N MET A 511 27.83 -2.06 -25.39
CA MET A 511 26.45 -2.55 -25.25
C MET A 511 25.70 -2.47 -26.57
#